data_ed336b82884166bfd7db7e2a8cc244df
#
_entry.id   ed336b82884166bfd7db7e2a8cc244df
#
_cell.length_a   1.000
_cell.length_b   1.000
_cell.length_c   1.000
_cell.angle_alpha   90.00
_cell.angle_beta   90.00
_cell.angle_gamma   90.00
#
_symmetry.space_group_name_H-M   'P 1'
#
loop_
_entity.id
_entity.type
_entity.pdbx_description
1 polymer ?
#
loop_
_entity_poly.entity_id
_entity_poly.type
_entity_poly.pdbx_seq_one_letter_code
_entity_poly.pdbx_strand_id
1 'polypeptide(L)'
;MTRDGKPCNVGQTPTKALGVTDQHSQLQLYTEGPYDKVITLIKVGAFRSTVEIPHGCEEFHDVAFLGGKTLNQLIEAERQGTEYALLKAGRMSQTITLPCVNAGTIGQLMYFFELTTAYEGELLNIDAFNQPGVETSKRATYAILGNTDAKYDAARKEMTGRPAFKPEYIL
;
A
#
# COMPACT_ATOMS: atom_id res chain seq x y z
N MET A 1 -1.16 6.05 21.05
CA MET A 1 -1.97 6.61 22.16
C MET A 1 -2.71 7.83 21.64
N THR A 2 -3.90 8.09 22.14
CA THR A 2 -4.61 9.35 21.89
C THR A 2 -3.85 10.53 22.53
N ARG A 3 -4.21 11.76 22.14
CA ARG A 3 -3.66 12.99 22.77
C ARG A 3 -3.93 13.06 24.28
N ASP A 4 -5.01 12.42 24.74
CA ASP A 4 -5.36 12.32 26.18
C ASP A 4 -4.65 11.16 26.89
N GLY A 5 -3.70 10.49 26.25
CA GLY A 5 -2.91 9.40 26.83
C GLY A 5 -3.62 8.05 26.93
N LYS A 6 -4.76 7.86 26.27
CA LYS A 6 -5.46 6.57 26.23
C LYS A 6 -4.87 5.63 25.17
N PRO A 7 -4.85 4.31 25.37
CA PRO A 7 -4.46 3.38 24.33
C PRO A 7 -5.33 3.56 23.06
N CYS A 8 -4.69 3.59 21.91
CA CYS A 8 -5.35 3.70 20.61
C CYS A 8 -4.64 2.76 19.64
N ASN A 9 -5.20 1.56 19.48
CA ASN A 9 -4.70 0.52 18.57
C ASN A 9 -5.63 0.41 17.35
N VAL A 10 -5.86 1.55 16.71
CA VAL A 10 -6.73 1.69 15.54
C VAL A 10 -5.97 2.45 14.46
N GLY A 11 -6.51 2.46 13.27
CA GLY A 11 -5.93 3.08 12.09
C GLY A 11 -5.85 2.09 10.94
N GLN A 12 -5.63 2.61 9.76
CA GLN A 12 -5.53 1.81 8.55
C GLN A 12 -4.07 1.45 8.26
N THR A 13 -3.84 0.30 7.67
CA THR A 13 -2.54 -0.10 7.14
C THR A 13 -2.59 0.00 5.62
N PRO A 14 -2.05 1.06 5.01
CA PRO A 14 -2.03 1.18 3.57
C PRO A 14 -1.05 0.15 2.97
N THR A 15 -1.53 -0.59 1.98
CA THR A 15 -0.70 -1.52 1.21
C THR A 15 -0.75 -1.14 -0.26
N LYS A 16 0.37 -1.29 -0.95
CA LYS A 16 0.44 -1.05 -2.39
C LYS A 16 0.09 -2.32 -3.15
N ALA A 17 -0.56 -2.14 -4.29
CA ALA A 17 -0.73 -3.17 -5.31
C ALA A 17 -0.49 -2.54 -6.68
N LEU A 18 0.30 -3.19 -7.52
CA LEU A 18 0.58 -2.74 -8.87
C LEU A 18 -0.37 -3.45 -9.84
N GLY A 19 -1.27 -2.72 -10.44
CA GLY A 19 -2.05 -3.26 -11.56
C GLY A 19 -1.16 -3.31 -12.83
N VAL A 20 -1.13 -4.43 -13.59
CA VAL A 20 -2.01 -5.58 -13.41
C VAL A 20 -1.32 -6.73 -12.63
N THR A 21 -0.03 -6.62 -12.39
CA THR A 21 0.82 -7.68 -11.83
C THR A 21 0.26 -8.24 -10.52
N ASP A 22 -0.16 -7.36 -9.61
CA ASP A 22 -0.64 -7.78 -8.29
C ASP A 22 -2.11 -8.20 -8.27
N GLN A 23 -2.85 -8.01 -9.37
CA GLN A 23 -4.22 -8.49 -9.47
C GLN A 23 -4.30 -10.02 -9.34
N HIS A 24 -3.39 -10.75 -9.99
CA HIS A 24 -3.35 -12.20 -9.89
C HIS A 24 -3.06 -12.67 -8.45
N SER A 25 -2.15 -12.00 -7.75
CA SER A 25 -1.70 -12.44 -6.43
C SER A 25 -2.60 -12.01 -5.27
N GLN A 26 -3.38 -10.94 -5.43
CA GLN A 26 -4.09 -10.29 -4.31
C GLN A 26 -5.61 -10.21 -4.50
N LEU A 27 -6.13 -10.21 -5.73
CA LEU A 27 -7.54 -9.96 -6.01
C LEU A 27 -8.46 -11.01 -5.36
N GLN A 28 -8.04 -12.26 -5.31
CA GLN A 28 -8.77 -13.33 -4.64
C GLN A 28 -9.04 -12.98 -3.16
N LEU A 29 -8.00 -12.50 -2.45
CA LEU A 29 -8.14 -12.06 -1.07
C LEU A 29 -9.03 -10.82 -0.92
N TYR A 30 -9.02 -9.93 -1.91
CA TYR A 30 -9.85 -8.73 -1.90
C TYR A 30 -11.33 -9.04 -2.12
N THR A 31 -11.64 -10.02 -2.97
CA THR A 31 -13.01 -10.38 -3.32
C THR A 31 -13.65 -11.36 -2.32
N GLU A 32 -12.91 -12.35 -1.84
CA GLU A 32 -13.45 -13.45 -1.02
C GLU A 32 -12.93 -13.44 0.44
N GLY A 33 -11.89 -12.65 0.73
CA GLY A 33 -11.34 -12.54 2.09
C GLY A 33 -12.16 -11.65 3.02
N PRO A 34 -11.62 -11.30 4.21
CA PRO A 34 -12.31 -10.46 5.20
C PRO A 34 -12.76 -9.12 4.63
N TYR A 35 -13.93 -8.65 5.09
CA TYR A 35 -14.50 -7.34 4.71
C TYR A 35 -13.89 -6.21 5.56
N ASP A 36 -12.59 -5.99 5.42
CA ASP A 36 -11.77 -5.05 6.19
C ASP A 36 -10.92 -4.13 5.33
N LYS A 37 -11.19 -4.08 4.02
CA LYS A 37 -10.38 -3.35 3.05
C LYS A 37 -11.21 -2.37 2.23
N VAL A 38 -10.63 -1.22 1.95
CA VAL A 38 -11.08 -0.30 0.90
C VAL A 38 -10.03 -0.30 -0.20
N ILE A 39 -10.43 -0.61 -1.42
CA ILE A 39 -9.53 -0.67 -2.57
C ILE A 39 -9.59 0.65 -3.34
N THR A 40 -8.47 1.36 -3.40
CA THR A 40 -8.35 2.60 -4.17
C THR A 40 -7.64 2.32 -5.48
N LEU A 41 -8.36 2.42 -6.59
CA LEU A 41 -7.81 2.33 -7.94
C LEU A 41 -7.29 3.70 -8.36
N ILE A 42 -6.04 3.79 -8.80
CA ILE A 42 -5.47 5.02 -9.36
C ILE A 42 -5.40 4.88 -10.87
N LYS A 43 -6.19 5.68 -11.55
CA LYS A 43 -6.33 5.71 -13.01
C LYS A 43 -5.59 6.88 -13.60
N VAL A 44 -4.95 6.67 -14.77
CA VAL A 44 -4.36 7.73 -15.59
C VAL A 44 -5.28 8.05 -16.75
N GLY A 45 -5.71 9.29 -16.87
CA GLY A 45 -6.62 9.74 -17.92
C GLY A 45 -5.95 9.82 -19.29
N ALA A 46 -4.75 10.41 -19.37
CA ALA A 46 -3.97 10.51 -20.58
C ALA A 46 -2.54 10.02 -20.35
N PHE A 47 -2.14 9.00 -21.11
CA PHE A 47 -0.77 8.49 -21.09
C PHE A 47 0.15 9.34 -21.96
N ARG A 48 1.42 9.39 -21.59
CA ARG A 48 2.45 10.12 -22.36
C ARG A 48 2.71 9.50 -23.73
N SER A 49 2.55 8.19 -23.85
CA SER A 49 2.79 7.43 -25.08
C SER A 49 1.68 6.43 -25.32
N THR A 50 1.41 6.14 -26.56
CA THR A 50 0.52 5.07 -26.98
C THR A 50 1.36 3.97 -27.62
N VAL A 51 1.19 2.75 -27.19
CA VAL A 51 1.89 1.58 -27.72
C VAL A 51 0.87 0.63 -28.32
N GLU A 52 0.97 0.39 -29.60
CA GLU A 52 0.09 -0.52 -30.32
C GLU A 52 0.55 -1.97 -30.15
N ILE A 53 -0.39 -2.88 -30.02
CA ILE A 53 -0.16 -4.32 -30.01
C ILE A 53 -0.20 -4.79 -31.47
N PRO A 54 0.91 -5.31 -32.01
CA PRO A 54 0.93 -5.74 -33.39
C PRO A 54 -0.03 -6.92 -33.64
N HIS A 55 -0.56 -7.01 -34.85
CA HIS A 55 -1.26 -8.20 -35.29
C HIS A 55 -0.29 -9.39 -35.37
N GLY A 56 -0.74 -10.57 -34.99
CA GLY A 56 0.05 -11.79 -35.01
C GLY A 56 -0.52 -12.85 -34.04
N CYS A 57 0.14 -13.99 -34.01
CA CYS A 57 -0.25 -15.10 -33.14
C CYS A 57 -1.71 -15.54 -33.38
N GLU A 58 -2.16 -15.54 -34.64
CA GLU A 58 -3.55 -15.84 -35.01
C GLU A 58 -3.94 -17.27 -34.65
N GLU A 59 -2.97 -18.18 -34.51
CA GLU A 59 -3.14 -19.53 -34.00
C GLU A 59 -3.55 -19.60 -32.51
N PHE A 60 -3.35 -18.52 -31.75
CA PHE A 60 -3.73 -18.40 -30.34
C PHE A 60 -4.97 -17.51 -30.20
N HIS A 61 -6.15 -18.06 -30.43
CA HIS A 61 -7.43 -17.32 -30.44
C HIS A 61 -7.67 -16.50 -29.17
N ASP A 62 -7.19 -16.96 -28.03
CA ASP A 62 -7.36 -16.31 -26.73
C ASP A 62 -6.61 -14.97 -26.60
N VAL A 63 -5.65 -14.67 -27.47
CA VAL A 63 -4.88 -13.44 -27.49
C VAL A 63 -4.87 -12.72 -28.85
N ALA A 64 -5.19 -13.41 -29.93
CA ALA A 64 -5.18 -12.84 -31.29
C ALA A 64 -6.08 -11.59 -31.42
N PHE A 65 -7.20 -11.54 -30.68
CA PHE A 65 -8.14 -10.40 -30.68
C PHE A 65 -7.53 -9.09 -30.11
N LEU A 66 -6.35 -9.15 -29.49
CA LEU A 66 -5.63 -7.98 -28.96
C LEU A 66 -4.91 -7.22 -30.07
N GLY A 67 -4.63 -7.86 -31.21
CA GLY A 67 -3.98 -7.22 -32.37
C GLY A 67 -4.73 -5.97 -32.81
N GLY A 68 -3.99 -4.89 -33.08
CA GLY A 68 -4.53 -3.57 -33.44
C GLY A 68 -5.12 -2.77 -32.27
N LYS A 69 -5.12 -3.28 -31.06
CA LYS A 69 -5.42 -2.53 -29.83
C LYS A 69 -4.14 -1.91 -29.27
N THR A 70 -4.26 -1.08 -28.23
CA THR A 70 -3.11 -0.50 -27.57
C THR A 70 -2.93 -1.07 -26.16
N LEU A 71 -1.70 -1.07 -25.66
CA LEU A 71 -1.42 -1.40 -24.25
C LEU A 71 -2.18 -0.46 -23.30
N ASN A 72 -2.42 0.78 -23.71
CA ASN A 72 -3.21 1.76 -22.97
C ASN A 72 -4.67 1.31 -22.83
N GLN A 73 -5.26 0.78 -23.90
CA GLN A 73 -6.61 0.20 -23.87
C GLN A 73 -6.65 -1.07 -23.02
N LEU A 74 -5.62 -1.91 -23.12
CA LEU A 74 -5.55 -3.17 -22.37
C LEU A 74 -5.52 -2.90 -20.86
N ILE A 75 -4.60 -2.07 -20.37
CA ILE A 75 -4.50 -1.78 -18.93
C ILE A 75 -5.77 -1.11 -18.37
N GLU A 76 -6.43 -0.26 -19.18
CA GLU A 76 -7.69 0.35 -18.77
C GLU A 76 -8.83 -0.68 -18.71
N ALA A 77 -8.87 -1.63 -19.64
CA ALA A 77 -9.86 -2.72 -19.63
C ALA A 77 -9.68 -3.63 -18.41
N GLU A 78 -8.43 -3.96 -18.05
CA GLU A 78 -8.11 -4.77 -16.88
C GLU A 78 -8.48 -4.04 -15.57
N ARG A 79 -8.23 -2.72 -15.50
CA ARG A 79 -8.67 -1.91 -14.38
C ARG A 79 -10.20 -1.92 -14.24
N GLN A 80 -10.93 -1.73 -15.35
CA GLN A 80 -12.39 -1.75 -15.35
C GLN A 80 -12.94 -3.13 -14.96
N GLY A 81 -12.31 -4.20 -15.45
CA GLY A 81 -12.65 -5.56 -15.08
C GLY A 81 -12.49 -5.82 -13.59
N THR A 82 -11.41 -5.33 -13.00
CA THR A 82 -11.17 -5.40 -11.56
C THR A 82 -12.19 -4.60 -10.76
N GLU A 83 -12.49 -3.37 -11.17
CA GLU A 83 -13.52 -2.52 -10.55
C GLU A 83 -14.88 -3.20 -10.58
N TYR A 84 -15.26 -3.79 -11.73
CA TYR A 84 -16.49 -4.56 -11.88
C TYR A 84 -16.52 -5.79 -10.95
N ALA A 85 -15.43 -6.53 -10.84
CA ALA A 85 -15.36 -7.70 -9.97
C ALA A 85 -15.53 -7.34 -8.49
N LEU A 86 -14.87 -6.25 -8.05
CA LEU A 86 -15.01 -5.72 -6.69
C LEU A 86 -16.45 -5.27 -6.41
N LEU A 87 -17.05 -4.53 -7.33
CA LEU A 87 -18.44 -4.09 -7.22
C LEU A 87 -19.40 -5.27 -7.13
N LYS A 88 -19.24 -6.27 -8.01
CA LYS A 88 -20.07 -7.48 -8.01
C LYS A 88 -19.93 -8.29 -6.71
N ALA A 89 -18.73 -8.29 -6.11
CA ALA A 89 -18.47 -8.93 -4.81
C ALA A 89 -18.91 -8.06 -3.61
N GLY A 90 -19.52 -6.88 -3.84
CA GLY A 90 -19.94 -5.96 -2.80
C GLY A 90 -18.78 -5.37 -2.00
N ARG A 91 -17.58 -5.25 -2.60
CA ARG A 91 -16.39 -4.73 -1.92
C ARG A 91 -16.28 -3.23 -2.03
N MET A 92 -15.84 -2.58 -0.95
CA MET A 92 -15.62 -1.14 -0.94
C MET A 92 -14.47 -0.78 -1.87
N SER A 93 -14.75 0.03 -2.88
CA SER A 93 -13.75 0.52 -3.81
C SER A 93 -14.02 1.96 -4.21
N GLN A 94 -12.96 2.66 -4.60
CA GLN A 94 -13.01 4.02 -5.14
C GLN A 94 -11.96 4.19 -6.24
N THR A 95 -12.13 5.16 -7.11
CA THR A 95 -11.18 5.46 -8.18
C THR A 95 -10.73 6.91 -8.10
N ILE A 96 -9.41 7.12 -8.03
CA ILE A 96 -8.77 8.43 -8.18
C ILE A 96 -8.27 8.54 -9.61
N THR A 97 -8.71 9.58 -10.33
CA THR A 97 -8.27 9.82 -11.70
C THR A 97 -7.23 10.94 -11.74
N LEU A 98 -6.00 10.58 -12.17
CA LEU A 98 -4.99 11.56 -12.52
C LEU A 98 -5.20 11.95 -13.98
N PRO A 99 -5.33 13.24 -14.33
CA PRO A 99 -5.51 13.68 -15.72
C PRO A 99 -4.36 13.18 -16.62
N CYS A 100 -3.14 13.26 -16.15
CA CYS A 100 -1.92 12.71 -16.75
C CYS A 100 -0.85 12.55 -15.67
N VAL A 101 0.27 11.90 -15.99
CA VAL A 101 1.41 11.76 -15.07
C VAL A 101 2.43 12.84 -15.36
N ASN A 102 2.56 13.80 -14.45
CA ASN A 102 3.60 14.83 -14.44
C ASN A 102 3.93 15.26 -13.00
N ALA A 103 4.94 16.09 -12.81
CA ALA A 103 5.36 16.53 -11.48
C ALA A 103 4.23 17.19 -10.67
N GLY A 104 3.38 17.98 -11.34
CA GLY A 104 2.25 18.65 -10.69
C GLY A 104 1.19 17.68 -10.20
N THR A 105 0.73 16.75 -11.04
CA THR A 105 -0.31 15.78 -10.67
C THR A 105 0.19 14.76 -9.64
N ILE A 106 1.45 14.36 -9.70
CA ILE A 106 2.07 13.51 -8.68
C ILE A 106 2.21 14.27 -7.35
N GLY A 107 2.66 15.53 -7.39
CA GLY A 107 2.71 16.37 -6.19
C GLY A 107 1.34 16.56 -5.53
N GLN A 108 0.29 16.77 -6.33
CA GLN A 108 -1.09 16.82 -5.81
C GLN A 108 -1.53 15.51 -5.17
N LEU A 109 -1.22 14.36 -5.78
CA LEU A 109 -1.54 13.05 -5.23
C LEU A 109 -0.81 12.80 -3.90
N MET A 110 0.48 13.14 -3.82
CA MET A 110 1.25 13.03 -2.58
C MET A 110 0.66 13.90 -1.48
N TYR A 111 0.40 15.17 -1.77
CA TYR A 111 -0.19 16.10 -0.82
C TYR A 111 -1.59 15.68 -0.37
N PHE A 112 -2.39 15.11 -1.27
CA PHE A 112 -3.68 14.52 -0.92
C PHE A 112 -3.56 13.44 0.15
N PHE A 113 -2.61 12.52 0.00
CA PHE A 113 -2.40 11.45 1.00
C PHE A 113 -1.75 11.97 2.30
N GLU A 114 -0.89 12.99 2.24
CA GLU A 114 -0.36 13.65 3.43
C GLU A 114 -1.48 14.31 4.24
N LEU A 115 -2.36 15.06 3.58
CA LEU A 115 -3.54 15.64 4.23
C LEU A 115 -4.49 14.58 4.78
N THR A 116 -4.72 13.51 4.02
CA THR A 116 -5.57 12.39 4.49
C THR A 116 -5.04 11.81 5.78
N THR A 117 -3.72 11.60 5.88
CA THR A 117 -3.06 11.11 7.11
C THR A 117 -3.24 12.08 8.27
N ALA A 118 -3.11 13.38 8.04
CA ALA A 118 -3.31 14.39 9.06
C ALA A 118 -4.76 14.41 9.56
N TYR A 119 -5.74 14.38 8.65
CA TYR A 119 -7.16 14.32 9.02
C TYR A 119 -7.54 13.01 9.73
N GLU A 120 -6.99 11.88 9.32
CA GLU A 120 -7.19 10.62 10.04
C GLU A 120 -6.66 10.72 11.48
N GLY A 121 -5.49 11.34 11.67
CA GLY A 121 -4.96 11.63 13.00
C GLY A 121 -5.90 12.45 13.87
N GLU A 122 -6.55 13.47 13.30
CA GLU A 122 -7.57 14.26 14.00
C GLU A 122 -8.80 13.42 14.36
N LEU A 123 -9.34 12.64 13.41
CA LEU A 123 -10.50 11.79 13.63
C LEU A 123 -10.25 10.73 14.71
N LEU A 124 -9.03 10.21 14.81
CA LEU A 124 -8.64 9.22 15.80
C LEU A 124 -8.11 9.85 17.11
N ASN A 125 -8.08 11.17 17.21
CA ASN A 125 -7.52 11.93 18.33
C ASN A 125 -6.07 11.52 18.65
N ILE A 126 -5.25 11.28 17.63
CA ILE A 126 -3.82 10.96 17.75
C ILE A 126 -2.95 12.08 17.15
N ASP A 127 -1.69 12.13 17.54
CA ASP A 127 -0.71 13.02 16.92
C ASP A 127 -0.13 12.35 15.66
N ALA A 128 -0.61 12.76 14.49
CA ALA A 128 -0.16 12.23 13.20
C ALA A 128 1.28 12.69 12.83
N PHE A 129 1.83 13.69 13.51
CA PHE A 129 3.15 14.26 13.23
C PHE A 129 4.25 13.72 14.14
N ASN A 130 3.94 12.73 14.98
CA ASN A 130 4.87 12.08 15.89
C ASN A 130 4.94 10.57 15.61
N GLN A 131 6.13 9.99 15.75
CA GLN A 131 6.39 8.56 15.49
C GLN A 131 7.15 7.89 16.66
N PRO A 132 6.61 7.86 17.88
CA PRO A 132 7.34 7.29 19.02
C PRO A 132 7.63 5.79 18.85
N GLY A 133 6.83 5.06 18.08
CA GLY A 133 7.01 3.63 17.83
C GLY A 133 8.34 3.27 17.15
N VAL A 134 8.88 4.14 16.30
CA VAL A 134 10.17 3.89 15.63
C VAL A 134 11.38 4.20 16.52
N GLU A 135 11.22 4.99 17.57
CA GLU A 135 12.32 5.36 18.47
C GLU A 135 12.82 4.16 19.29
N THR A 136 11.94 3.26 19.68
CA THR A 136 12.33 2.03 20.37
C THR A 136 13.27 1.18 19.51
N SER A 137 12.93 0.98 18.23
CA SER A 137 13.76 0.25 17.28
C SER A 137 15.13 0.93 17.08
N LYS A 138 15.16 2.26 16.87
CA LYS A 138 16.40 3.02 16.72
C LYS A 138 17.31 2.88 17.94
N ARG A 139 16.77 3.06 19.16
CA ARG A 139 17.50 2.90 20.40
C ARG A 139 18.08 1.51 20.58
N ALA A 140 17.29 0.46 20.27
CA ALA A 140 17.75 -0.91 20.29
C ALA A 140 18.91 -1.13 19.30
N THR A 141 18.79 -0.61 18.06
CA THR A 141 19.84 -0.69 17.06
C THR A 141 21.16 -0.07 17.53
N TYR A 142 21.11 1.13 18.08
CA TYR A 142 22.31 1.79 18.61
C TYR A 142 22.90 1.01 19.79
N ALA A 143 22.07 0.45 20.65
CA ALA A 143 22.54 -0.38 21.77
C ALA A 143 23.23 -1.66 21.28
N ILE A 144 22.68 -2.34 20.27
CA ILE A 144 23.25 -3.55 19.66
C ILE A 144 24.61 -3.25 18.99
N LEU A 145 24.74 -2.11 18.34
CA LEU A 145 25.97 -1.67 17.70
C LEU A 145 27.01 -1.16 18.69
N GLY A 146 26.75 -1.24 20.00
CA GLY A 146 27.74 -0.91 21.04
C GLY A 146 27.89 0.58 21.32
N ASN A 147 26.91 1.42 20.96
CA ASN A 147 26.95 2.84 21.33
C ASN A 147 26.90 2.98 22.85
N THR A 148 27.90 3.66 23.44
CA THR A 148 28.09 3.79 24.90
C THR A 148 27.36 4.98 25.53
N ASP A 149 26.65 5.80 24.75
CA ASP A 149 25.89 6.94 25.27
C ASP A 149 24.84 6.46 26.30
N ALA A 150 24.78 7.15 27.46
CA ALA A 150 23.89 6.82 28.56
C ALA A 150 22.40 6.77 28.17
N LYS A 151 21.96 7.51 27.14
CA LYS A 151 20.58 7.48 26.64
C LYS A 151 20.16 6.13 26.08
N TYR A 152 21.11 5.21 25.82
CA TYR A 152 20.86 3.85 25.34
C TYR A 152 21.00 2.77 26.42
N ASP A 153 21.32 3.15 27.68
CA ASP A 153 21.53 2.19 28.78
C ASP A 153 20.30 1.32 29.04
N ALA A 154 19.12 1.92 29.04
CA ALA A 154 17.87 1.18 29.22
C ALA A 154 17.68 0.12 28.12
N ALA A 155 17.87 0.52 26.88
CA ALA A 155 17.75 -0.39 25.74
C ALA A 155 18.80 -1.52 25.80
N ARG A 156 20.05 -1.24 26.21
CA ARG A 156 21.09 -2.28 26.43
C ARG A 156 20.66 -3.31 27.47
N LYS A 157 20.13 -2.86 28.60
CA LYS A 157 19.66 -3.75 29.69
C LYS A 157 18.48 -4.63 29.23
N GLU A 158 17.51 -4.03 28.56
CA GLU A 158 16.34 -4.76 28.01
C GLU A 158 16.77 -5.78 26.97
N MET A 159 17.68 -5.43 26.06
CA MET A 159 18.15 -6.33 25.02
C MET A 159 18.97 -7.50 25.55
N THR A 160 19.77 -7.31 26.61
CA THR A 160 20.52 -8.41 27.27
C THR A 160 19.62 -9.30 28.11
N GLY A 161 18.54 -8.77 28.67
CA GLY A 161 17.56 -9.53 29.46
C GLY A 161 16.43 -10.16 28.65
N ARG A 162 16.40 -10.01 27.33
CA ARG A 162 15.32 -10.61 26.52
C ARG A 162 15.36 -12.12 26.59
N PRO A 163 14.19 -12.79 26.65
CA PRO A 163 14.14 -14.25 26.62
C PRO A 163 14.75 -14.78 25.31
N ALA A 164 15.49 -15.87 25.38
CA ALA A 164 15.95 -16.59 24.20
C ALA A 164 14.76 -17.02 23.34
N PHE A 165 14.97 -17.15 22.03
CA PHE A 165 13.97 -17.74 21.15
C PHE A 165 13.58 -19.12 21.68
N LYS A 166 12.29 -19.40 21.74
CA LYS A 166 11.83 -20.73 22.10
C LYS A 166 12.19 -21.70 20.98
N PRO A 167 12.84 -22.84 21.29
CA PRO A 167 13.23 -23.82 20.26
C PRO A 167 12.08 -24.28 19.35
N GLU A 168 10.86 -24.31 19.89
CA GLU A 168 9.65 -24.70 19.16
C GLU A 168 9.27 -23.77 18.00
N TYR A 169 9.85 -22.56 17.93
CA TYR A 169 9.64 -21.58 16.85
C TYR A 169 10.83 -21.47 15.89
N ILE A 170 11.83 -22.33 16.02
CA ILE A 170 12.98 -22.40 15.12
C ILE A 170 12.75 -23.61 14.21
N LEU A 171 12.49 -23.33 12.93
CA LEU A 171 12.36 -24.34 11.88
C LEU A 171 13.73 -24.75 11.34
#